data_27080525024087bb1d032aef9ab1fd48
#
_entry.id   27080525024087bb1d032aef9ab1fd48
#
_cell.length_a   1.000
_cell.length_b   1.000
_cell.length_c   1.000
_cell.angle_alpha   90.00
_cell.angle_beta   90.00
_cell.angle_gamma   90.00
#
_symmetry.space_group_name_H-M   'P 1'
#
loop_
_entity.id
_entity.type
_entity.pdbx_description
1 polymer ?
#
loop_
_entity_poly.entity_id
_entity_poly.type
_entity_poly.pdbx_seq_one_letter_code
_entity_poly.pdbx_strand_id
1 'polypeptide(L)'
;MIYCSMCGKETEHINILDGKVVCDDCLNKTKHFLCDLCGEYHSTESRVVLDYIVCENCEQTKFVKCSDCGELLRTNIALLYRNDYLCRKCYEKREKYKVKGYHQDPIWVTYGEDKENTYGVELEVDRPRSNGDKNKFSEGVLKILGDGCYTMHDGSLQNGFEIITHPHDKEALLALPWKEAFEYLTEHTFRSDQTSTCGLHMHISRSQFTRESLAKMTYFYDKNYDTIINFARRTPSSAARWARSYYFDKHDNETDSEIIERIATYLDELQLNDRHVDRYHCVNVIKTNTIEIRIMKGTLNYETFLASLDFIMTIAKNAKTVTDLDDNTQWLQGLKPETIEYIKKRHCFTDVFNDEEGGE
;
A
#
# COMPACT_ATOMS: atom_id res chain seq x y z
N MET A 1 -29.50 24.46 -52.74
CA MET A 1 -30.93 24.11 -52.70
C MET A 1 -31.06 22.72 -52.13
N ILE A 2 -31.87 22.54 -51.10
CA ILE A 2 -32.09 21.26 -50.45
C ILE A 2 -33.51 20.80 -50.77
N TYR A 3 -33.65 19.54 -51.19
CA TYR A 3 -34.92 19.00 -51.64
C TYR A 3 -35.42 17.88 -50.71
N CYS A 4 -36.73 17.89 -50.46
CA CYS A 4 -37.39 16.83 -49.69
C CYS A 4 -37.32 15.47 -50.44
N SER A 5 -36.79 14.45 -49.85
CA SER A 5 -36.66 13.13 -50.44
C SER A 5 -38.00 12.41 -50.67
N MET A 6 -39.10 12.88 -50.04
CA MET A 6 -40.41 12.30 -50.16
C MET A 6 -41.27 12.95 -51.24
N CYS A 7 -41.25 14.27 -51.35
CA CYS A 7 -42.10 14.99 -52.31
C CYS A 7 -41.35 15.74 -53.41
N GLY A 8 -40.03 15.80 -53.39
CA GLY A 8 -39.19 16.47 -54.35
C GLY A 8 -39.24 18.00 -54.29
N LYS A 9 -39.96 18.64 -53.35
CA LYS A 9 -40.05 20.09 -53.21
C LYS A 9 -38.78 20.61 -52.50
N GLU A 10 -38.39 21.81 -52.87
CA GLU A 10 -37.37 22.56 -52.14
C GLU A 10 -37.86 22.88 -50.73
N THR A 11 -36.98 22.78 -49.75
CA THR A 11 -37.27 23.05 -48.34
C THR A 11 -36.16 23.86 -47.70
N GLU A 12 -36.53 24.83 -46.88
CA GLU A 12 -35.63 25.62 -46.06
C GLU A 12 -35.41 24.96 -44.67
N HIS A 13 -36.41 24.21 -44.21
CA HIS A 13 -36.35 23.47 -42.95
C HIS A 13 -35.95 22.03 -43.21
N ILE A 14 -34.85 21.62 -42.56
CA ILE A 14 -34.28 20.29 -42.72
C ILE A 14 -34.66 19.42 -41.54
N ASN A 15 -35.53 18.43 -41.80
CA ASN A 15 -35.75 17.34 -40.85
C ASN A 15 -35.09 16.08 -41.40
N ILE A 16 -34.50 15.28 -40.55
CA ILE A 16 -33.93 13.97 -40.91
C ILE A 16 -34.88 12.89 -40.42
N LEU A 17 -35.52 12.17 -41.34
CA LEU A 17 -36.36 11.02 -41.07
C LEU A 17 -35.67 9.76 -41.65
N ASP A 18 -35.30 8.81 -40.82
CA ASP A 18 -34.57 7.60 -41.19
C ASP A 18 -33.38 7.87 -42.11
N GLY A 19 -32.57 8.90 -41.77
CA GLY A 19 -31.39 9.33 -42.54
C GLY A 19 -31.70 10.10 -43.85
N LYS A 20 -32.95 10.48 -44.13
CA LYS A 20 -33.36 11.21 -45.32
C LYS A 20 -33.87 12.58 -44.98
N VAL A 21 -33.53 13.56 -45.80
CA VAL A 21 -34.05 14.94 -45.65
C VAL A 21 -35.54 14.95 -46.03
N VAL A 22 -36.39 15.48 -45.15
CA VAL A 22 -37.85 15.65 -45.40
C VAL A 22 -38.29 17.04 -44.98
N CYS A 23 -39.31 17.59 -45.72
CA CYS A 23 -39.92 18.86 -45.33
C CYS A 23 -40.94 18.67 -44.20
N ASP A 24 -41.35 19.74 -43.54
CA ASP A 24 -42.32 19.71 -42.42
C ASP A 24 -43.63 19.07 -42.79
N ASP A 25 -44.17 19.36 -44.01
CA ASP A 25 -45.42 18.78 -44.48
C ASP A 25 -45.36 17.26 -44.62
N CYS A 26 -44.25 16.71 -45.08
CA CYS A 26 -44.06 15.29 -45.24
C CYS A 26 -43.81 14.62 -43.87
N LEU A 27 -43.05 15.27 -43.01
CA LEU A 27 -42.81 14.77 -41.66
C LEU A 27 -44.11 14.63 -40.87
N ASN A 28 -44.95 15.70 -40.89
CA ASN A 28 -46.24 15.73 -40.18
C ASN A 28 -47.26 14.69 -40.67
N LYS A 29 -47.10 14.20 -41.91
CA LYS A 29 -47.95 13.11 -42.47
C LYS A 29 -47.44 11.70 -42.15
N THR A 30 -46.26 11.56 -41.58
CA THR A 30 -45.64 10.31 -41.30
C THR A 30 -45.69 10.01 -39.78
N LYS A 31 -46.06 8.80 -39.38
CA LYS A 31 -45.92 8.40 -37.97
C LYS A 31 -44.44 8.30 -37.65
N HIS A 32 -43.95 9.09 -36.68
CA HIS A 32 -42.56 9.17 -36.30
C HIS A 32 -42.42 9.52 -34.84
N PHE A 33 -41.19 9.38 -34.34
CA PHE A 33 -40.74 9.94 -33.07
C PHE A 33 -39.35 10.59 -33.24
N LEU A 34 -39.01 11.51 -32.36
CA LEU A 34 -37.67 12.12 -32.28
C LEU A 34 -36.81 11.32 -31.32
N CYS A 35 -35.65 10.90 -31.77
CA CYS A 35 -34.68 10.22 -30.89
C CYS A 35 -33.91 11.23 -30.05
N ASP A 36 -33.94 11.08 -28.71
CA ASP A 36 -33.28 12.01 -27.79
C ASP A 36 -31.75 12.02 -27.90
N LEU A 37 -31.14 10.98 -28.52
CA LEU A 37 -29.68 10.86 -28.59
C LEU A 37 -29.05 11.22 -29.93
N CYS A 38 -29.71 10.97 -31.06
CA CYS A 38 -29.20 11.38 -32.36
C CYS A 38 -29.88 12.65 -32.87
N GLY A 39 -31.02 13.04 -32.32
CA GLY A 39 -31.78 14.19 -32.75
C GLY A 39 -32.48 14.01 -34.10
N GLU A 40 -32.60 12.77 -34.59
CA GLU A 40 -33.25 12.43 -35.83
C GLU A 40 -34.64 11.85 -35.58
N TYR A 41 -35.55 12.02 -36.55
CA TYR A 41 -36.86 11.40 -36.56
C TYR A 41 -36.74 9.97 -37.12
N HIS A 42 -37.51 9.05 -36.53
CA HIS A 42 -37.55 7.66 -36.95
C HIS A 42 -39.00 7.18 -37.10
N SER A 43 -39.28 6.41 -38.16
CA SER A 43 -40.60 5.86 -38.45
C SER A 43 -40.82 4.48 -37.76
N THR A 44 -39.80 3.88 -37.19
CA THR A 44 -39.86 2.65 -36.46
C THR A 44 -40.43 2.84 -35.05
N GLU A 45 -40.58 1.74 -34.29
CA GLU A 45 -41.01 1.82 -32.90
C GLU A 45 -39.95 2.46 -32.00
N SER A 46 -40.39 3.41 -31.17
CA SER A 46 -39.51 4.02 -30.15
C SER A 46 -39.25 3.05 -28.99
N ARG A 47 -38.08 3.15 -28.40
CA ARG A 47 -37.71 2.41 -27.21
C ARG A 47 -37.35 3.39 -26.07
N VAL A 48 -37.66 3.01 -24.85
CA VAL A 48 -37.29 3.84 -23.68
C VAL A 48 -36.17 3.16 -22.95
N VAL A 49 -35.04 3.83 -22.84
CA VAL A 49 -33.82 3.34 -22.16
C VAL A 49 -33.29 4.44 -21.25
N LEU A 50 -33.24 4.20 -19.95
CA LEU A 50 -32.80 5.18 -18.94
C LEU A 50 -33.48 6.56 -19.14
N ASP A 51 -34.81 6.57 -19.28
CA ASP A 51 -35.66 7.75 -19.51
C ASP A 51 -35.45 8.49 -20.84
N TYR A 52 -34.67 7.95 -21.78
CA TYR A 52 -34.50 8.48 -23.14
C TYR A 52 -35.40 7.72 -24.12
N ILE A 53 -36.07 8.46 -25.00
CA ILE A 53 -36.75 7.88 -26.16
C ILE A 53 -35.71 7.73 -27.27
N VAL A 54 -35.41 6.50 -27.68
CA VAL A 54 -34.29 6.23 -28.56
C VAL A 54 -34.68 5.33 -29.75
N CYS A 55 -33.96 5.49 -30.85
CA CYS A 55 -34.00 4.57 -31.98
C CYS A 55 -33.15 3.31 -31.69
N GLU A 56 -33.35 2.26 -32.45
CA GLU A 56 -32.66 0.99 -32.28
C GLU A 56 -31.14 1.11 -32.37
N ASN A 57 -30.62 1.92 -33.30
CA ASN A 57 -29.19 2.18 -33.44
C ASN A 57 -28.60 2.86 -32.20
N CYS A 58 -29.30 3.84 -31.63
CA CYS A 58 -28.85 4.53 -30.42
C CYS A 58 -28.94 3.62 -29.21
N GLU A 59 -29.94 2.75 -29.11
CA GLU A 59 -30.02 1.75 -28.06
C GLU A 59 -28.80 0.82 -28.07
N GLN A 60 -28.39 0.34 -29.25
CA GLN A 60 -27.27 -0.60 -29.40
C GLN A 60 -25.90 0.06 -29.26
N THR A 61 -25.76 1.35 -29.63
CA THR A 61 -24.44 1.99 -29.72
C THR A 61 -24.14 2.99 -28.60
N LYS A 62 -25.16 3.53 -27.95
CA LYS A 62 -25.01 4.59 -26.92
C LYS A 62 -25.16 4.11 -25.49
N PHE A 63 -25.36 2.82 -25.29
CA PHE A 63 -25.48 2.22 -23.96
C PHE A 63 -24.57 0.99 -23.84
N VAL A 64 -24.03 0.79 -22.65
CA VAL A 64 -23.21 -0.37 -22.28
C VAL A 64 -23.58 -0.81 -20.88
N LYS A 65 -23.36 -2.09 -20.56
CA LYS A 65 -23.50 -2.57 -19.20
C LYS A 65 -22.19 -2.51 -18.46
N CYS A 66 -22.23 -2.10 -17.19
CA CYS A 66 -21.10 -2.23 -16.30
C CYS A 66 -20.71 -3.70 -16.16
N SER A 67 -19.46 -4.05 -16.45
CA SER A 67 -18.97 -5.44 -16.42
C SER A 67 -19.00 -6.05 -15.01
N ASP A 68 -19.02 -5.23 -13.95
CA ASP A 68 -18.99 -5.71 -12.57
C ASP A 68 -20.39 -5.86 -11.95
N CYS A 69 -21.24 -4.85 -12.10
CA CYS A 69 -22.54 -4.82 -11.42
C CYS A 69 -23.74 -4.96 -12.37
N GLY A 70 -23.50 -4.95 -13.68
CA GLY A 70 -24.58 -5.08 -14.69
C GLY A 70 -25.40 -3.81 -14.90
N GLU A 71 -25.13 -2.71 -14.18
CA GLU A 71 -25.82 -1.43 -14.34
C GLU A 71 -25.71 -0.95 -15.79
N LEU A 72 -26.84 -0.52 -16.37
CA LEU A 72 -26.88 0.02 -17.72
C LEU A 72 -26.42 1.49 -17.68
N LEU A 73 -25.50 1.86 -18.54
CA LEU A 73 -24.85 3.18 -18.58
C LEU A 73 -24.90 3.73 -19.99
N ARG A 74 -24.93 5.07 -20.11
CA ARG A 74 -24.57 5.71 -21.37
C ARG A 74 -23.08 5.54 -21.63
N THR A 75 -22.70 5.26 -22.88
CA THR A 75 -21.30 5.01 -23.28
C THR A 75 -20.38 6.21 -22.93
N ASN A 76 -20.92 7.45 -23.02
CA ASN A 76 -20.14 8.67 -22.74
C ASN A 76 -19.85 8.94 -21.25
N ILE A 77 -20.52 8.23 -20.33
CA ILE A 77 -20.26 8.30 -18.88
C ILE A 77 -19.66 7.01 -18.34
N ALA A 78 -19.64 5.96 -19.13
CA ALA A 78 -18.98 4.71 -18.78
C ALA A 78 -17.44 4.89 -18.77
N LEU A 79 -16.79 4.36 -17.75
CA LEU A 79 -15.35 4.43 -17.62
C LEU A 79 -14.72 3.16 -18.16
N LEU A 80 -13.72 3.32 -19.04
CA LEU A 80 -13.00 2.17 -19.60
C LEU A 80 -11.88 1.75 -18.65
N TYR A 81 -11.94 0.50 -18.19
CA TYR A 81 -10.90 -0.13 -17.39
C TYR A 81 -10.38 -1.36 -18.14
N ARG A 82 -9.18 -1.24 -18.75
CA ARG A 82 -8.68 -2.23 -19.72
C ARG A 82 -9.67 -2.35 -20.90
N ASN A 83 -10.36 -3.50 -21.02
CA ASN A 83 -11.37 -3.74 -22.06
C ASN A 83 -12.80 -3.77 -21.50
N ASP A 84 -12.99 -3.41 -20.22
CA ASP A 84 -14.28 -3.43 -19.54
C ASP A 84 -14.88 -2.03 -19.42
N TYR A 85 -16.18 -1.90 -19.67
CA TYR A 85 -16.92 -0.70 -19.31
C TYR A 85 -17.42 -0.82 -17.86
N LEU A 86 -17.15 0.19 -17.05
CA LEU A 86 -17.52 0.23 -15.64
C LEU A 86 -18.32 1.49 -15.31
N CYS A 87 -19.27 1.37 -14.38
CA CYS A 87 -19.82 2.53 -13.72
C CYS A 87 -18.76 3.14 -12.78
N ARG A 88 -18.93 4.42 -12.43
CA ARG A 88 -17.98 5.14 -11.58
C ARG A 88 -17.67 4.41 -10.28
N LYS A 89 -18.68 3.88 -9.61
CA LYS A 89 -18.55 3.13 -8.36
C LYS A 89 -17.68 1.88 -8.52
N CYS A 90 -17.90 1.10 -9.57
CA CYS A 90 -17.12 -0.10 -9.85
C CYS A 90 -15.70 0.23 -10.30
N TYR A 91 -15.52 1.30 -11.08
CA TYR A 91 -14.20 1.80 -11.48
C TYR A 91 -13.37 2.22 -10.26
N GLU A 92 -13.92 3.05 -9.38
CA GLU A 92 -13.27 3.48 -8.14
C GLU A 92 -12.92 2.29 -7.24
N LYS A 93 -13.80 1.29 -7.16
CA LYS A 93 -13.53 0.06 -6.43
C LYS A 93 -12.38 -0.75 -7.01
N ARG A 94 -12.27 -0.86 -8.35
CA ARG A 94 -11.14 -1.55 -8.99
C ARG A 94 -9.83 -0.76 -8.84
N GLU A 95 -9.86 0.57 -8.96
CA GLU A 95 -8.68 1.42 -8.74
C GLU A 95 -8.17 1.37 -7.30
N LYS A 96 -9.06 1.19 -6.32
CA LYS A 96 -8.72 1.00 -4.91
C LYS A 96 -7.77 -0.18 -4.69
N TYR A 97 -7.94 -1.26 -5.43
CA TYR A 97 -7.16 -2.50 -5.28
C TYR A 97 -5.97 -2.60 -6.24
N LYS A 98 -5.75 -1.59 -7.06
CA LYS A 98 -4.64 -1.55 -7.99
C LYS A 98 -3.33 -1.27 -7.28
N VAL A 99 -2.27 -1.97 -7.70
CA VAL A 99 -0.91 -1.63 -7.26
C VAL A 99 -0.57 -0.22 -7.72
N LYS A 100 -0.38 0.69 -6.77
CA LYS A 100 -0.09 2.12 -7.01
C LYS A 100 1.32 2.31 -7.55
N GLY A 101 1.53 3.36 -8.31
CA GLY A 101 2.88 3.80 -8.72
C GLY A 101 3.59 4.57 -7.60
N TYR A 102 4.90 4.76 -7.71
CA TYR A 102 5.77 5.40 -6.71
C TYR A 102 5.32 6.78 -6.19
N HIS A 103 4.55 7.53 -6.94
CA HIS A 103 4.11 8.90 -6.57
C HIS A 103 2.59 8.99 -6.41
N GLN A 104 1.95 7.85 -6.16
CA GLN A 104 0.49 7.77 -6.00
C GLN A 104 0.13 7.49 -4.54
N ASP A 105 0.68 8.29 -3.63
CA ASP A 105 0.36 8.16 -2.22
C ASP A 105 -1.14 8.34 -1.99
N PRO A 106 -1.76 7.49 -1.17
CA PRO A 106 -3.16 7.64 -0.80
C PRO A 106 -3.34 8.85 0.13
N ILE A 107 -4.57 9.30 0.27
CA ILE A 107 -4.92 10.16 1.40
C ILE A 107 -4.74 9.33 2.68
N TRP A 108 -3.88 9.78 3.57
CA TRP A 108 -3.58 9.08 4.81
C TRP A 108 -4.77 9.12 5.77
N VAL A 109 -5.16 7.96 6.27
CA VAL A 109 -6.20 7.80 7.28
C VAL A 109 -5.60 7.04 8.45
N THR A 110 -5.78 7.54 9.67
CA THR A 110 -5.28 6.87 10.88
C THR A 110 -6.33 5.94 11.45
N TYR A 111 -5.97 4.68 11.65
CA TYR A 111 -6.82 3.64 12.21
C TYR A 111 -6.49 3.38 13.69
N GLY A 112 -7.49 2.91 14.44
CA GLY A 112 -7.40 2.70 15.88
C GLY A 112 -7.83 3.93 16.68
N GLU A 113 -7.70 3.87 18.01
CA GLU A 113 -8.12 4.91 18.94
C GLU A 113 -7.01 5.92 19.21
N ASP A 114 -5.77 5.46 19.37
CA ASP A 114 -4.60 6.34 19.57
C ASP A 114 -4.11 6.87 18.21
N LYS A 115 -4.36 8.17 17.97
CA LYS A 115 -3.98 8.85 16.73
C LYS A 115 -2.56 9.43 16.75
N GLU A 116 -1.90 9.43 17.88
CA GLU A 116 -0.55 10.00 18.07
C GLU A 116 0.53 8.92 18.04
N ASN A 117 0.30 7.80 18.71
CA ASN A 117 1.27 6.70 18.79
C ASN A 117 1.00 5.66 17.70
N THR A 118 1.26 6.02 16.45
CA THR A 118 0.92 5.18 15.32
C THR A 118 2.13 4.48 14.72
N TYR A 119 1.83 3.37 14.07
CA TYR A 119 2.77 2.49 13.38
C TYR A 119 2.28 2.21 11.96
N GLY A 120 3.21 1.96 11.06
CA GLY A 120 2.94 1.49 9.71
C GLY A 120 3.87 0.36 9.33
N VAL A 121 3.40 -0.51 8.44
CA VAL A 121 4.18 -1.63 7.91
C VAL A 121 4.29 -1.48 6.40
N GLU A 122 5.50 -1.68 5.87
CA GLU A 122 5.78 -1.94 4.46
C GLU A 122 6.32 -3.37 4.36
N LEU A 123 5.57 -4.28 3.73
CA LEU A 123 5.97 -5.66 3.51
C LEU A 123 6.12 -5.93 2.03
N GLU A 124 7.34 -6.17 1.60
CA GLU A 124 7.66 -6.54 0.23
C GLU A 124 7.41 -8.02 -0.02
N VAL A 125 6.66 -8.31 -1.08
CA VAL A 125 6.39 -9.68 -1.53
C VAL A 125 6.69 -9.78 -3.02
N ASP A 126 7.30 -10.89 -3.44
CA ASP A 126 7.66 -11.09 -4.84
C ASP A 126 7.21 -12.47 -5.32
N ARG A 127 7.04 -12.56 -6.63
CA ARG A 127 6.64 -13.78 -7.31
C ARG A 127 7.59 -14.06 -8.50
N PRO A 128 8.81 -14.50 -8.23
CA PRO A 128 9.80 -14.71 -9.26
C PRO A 128 9.32 -15.71 -10.32
N ARG A 129 9.61 -15.43 -11.59
CA ARG A 129 9.32 -16.29 -12.74
C ARG A 129 7.83 -16.48 -13.08
N SER A 130 6.99 -15.57 -12.68
CA SER A 130 5.56 -15.60 -13.03
C SER A 130 5.14 -14.37 -13.83
N ASN A 131 4.37 -14.56 -14.89
CA ASN A 131 3.81 -13.50 -15.73
C ASN A 131 2.35 -13.19 -15.35
N GLY A 132 1.95 -13.37 -14.10
CA GLY A 132 0.59 -13.10 -13.64
C GLY A 132 0.29 -11.62 -13.45
N ASP A 133 -0.97 -11.25 -13.57
CA ASP A 133 -1.47 -9.91 -13.28
C ASP A 133 -1.38 -9.60 -11.78
N LYS A 134 -0.38 -8.83 -11.38
CA LYS A 134 -0.17 -8.47 -9.98
C LYS A 134 -1.35 -7.72 -9.35
N ASN A 135 -2.14 -6.97 -10.13
CA ASN A 135 -3.32 -6.29 -9.61
C ASN A 135 -4.42 -7.25 -9.15
N LYS A 136 -4.55 -8.43 -9.78
CA LYS A 136 -5.47 -9.46 -9.31
C LYS A 136 -5.09 -9.97 -7.91
N PHE A 137 -3.81 -10.14 -7.66
CA PHE A 137 -3.31 -10.60 -6.35
C PHE A 137 -3.35 -9.49 -5.31
N SER A 138 -3.05 -8.25 -5.71
CA SER A 138 -3.27 -7.07 -4.88
C SER A 138 -4.74 -6.97 -4.43
N GLU A 139 -5.69 -7.12 -5.35
CA GLU A 139 -7.11 -7.14 -5.02
C GLU A 139 -7.46 -8.24 -4.01
N GLY A 140 -6.91 -9.45 -4.20
CA GLY A 140 -7.16 -10.57 -3.28
C GLY A 140 -6.65 -10.29 -1.87
N VAL A 141 -5.40 -9.86 -1.72
CA VAL A 141 -4.82 -9.57 -0.41
C VAL A 141 -5.46 -8.35 0.27
N LEU A 142 -5.83 -7.31 -0.48
CA LEU A 142 -6.48 -6.13 0.07
C LEU A 142 -7.95 -6.37 0.45
N LYS A 143 -8.64 -7.31 -0.16
CA LYS A 143 -9.96 -7.75 0.30
C LYS A 143 -9.89 -8.44 1.67
N ILE A 144 -8.78 -9.10 1.98
CA ILE A 144 -8.52 -9.71 3.28
C ILE A 144 -8.15 -8.63 4.30
N LEU A 145 -7.13 -7.81 4.01
CA LEU A 145 -6.60 -6.81 4.95
C LEU A 145 -7.52 -5.59 5.14
N GLY A 146 -8.44 -5.33 4.20
CA GLY A 146 -9.39 -4.23 4.30
C GLY A 146 -8.79 -2.86 3.93
N ASP A 147 -9.52 -1.80 4.31
CA ASP A 147 -9.26 -0.41 3.93
C ASP A 147 -8.05 0.22 4.63
N GLY A 148 -7.53 -0.45 5.65
CA GLY A 148 -6.34 -0.03 6.37
C GLY A 148 -5.03 -0.23 5.61
N CYS A 149 -5.08 -0.84 4.40
CA CYS A 149 -3.91 -1.19 3.61
C CYS A 149 -4.07 -0.79 2.15
N TYR A 150 -2.94 -0.64 1.47
CA TYR A 150 -2.86 -0.49 0.01
C TYR A 150 -1.60 -1.18 -0.51
N THR A 151 -1.47 -1.33 -1.82
CA THR A 151 -0.28 -1.90 -2.44
C THR A 151 0.41 -0.90 -3.35
N MET A 152 1.74 -0.98 -3.40
CA MET A 152 2.57 -0.10 -4.21
C MET A 152 3.60 -0.89 -5.01
N HIS A 153 4.02 -0.31 -6.12
CA HIS A 153 5.10 -0.85 -6.94
C HIS A 153 6.46 -0.54 -6.31
N ASP A 154 7.32 -1.55 -6.19
CA ASP A 154 8.74 -1.38 -5.91
C ASP A 154 9.60 -1.93 -7.06
N GLY A 155 10.61 -1.16 -7.50
CA GLY A 155 11.48 -1.49 -8.62
C GLY A 155 12.51 -2.57 -8.31
N SER A 156 12.72 -2.93 -7.05
CA SER A 156 13.58 -4.04 -6.64
C SER A 156 12.92 -5.41 -6.85
N LEU A 157 11.57 -5.43 -6.99
CA LEU A 157 10.77 -6.63 -7.13
C LEU A 157 10.59 -7.01 -8.61
N GLN A 158 10.57 -8.31 -8.92
CA GLN A 158 10.39 -8.80 -10.29
C GLN A 158 8.91 -8.76 -10.71
N ASN A 159 8.05 -9.47 -10.02
CA ASN A 159 6.60 -9.55 -10.27
C ASN A 159 5.79 -9.35 -8.99
N GLY A 160 6.34 -8.60 -8.04
CA GLY A 160 5.79 -8.35 -6.73
C GLY A 160 5.20 -6.96 -6.57
N PHE A 161 4.87 -6.69 -5.32
CA PHE A 161 4.41 -5.41 -4.82
C PHE A 161 4.71 -5.30 -3.33
N GLU A 162 4.68 -4.08 -2.83
CA GLU A 162 4.68 -3.80 -1.39
C GLU A 162 3.25 -3.76 -0.87
N ILE A 163 3.03 -4.36 0.30
CA ILE A 163 1.81 -4.18 1.08
C ILE A 163 2.12 -3.12 2.12
N ILE A 164 1.42 -2.00 2.06
CA ILE A 164 1.66 -0.85 2.93
C ILE A 164 0.40 -0.59 3.75
N THR A 165 0.56 -0.42 5.05
CA THR A 165 -0.55 -0.02 5.91
C THR A 165 -0.63 1.51 5.98
N HIS A 166 -1.84 2.01 6.13
CA HIS A 166 -2.04 3.35 6.70
C HIS A 166 -1.50 3.40 8.14
N PRO A 167 -1.33 4.58 8.75
CA PRO A 167 -1.01 4.66 10.16
C PRO A 167 -2.06 3.97 11.02
N HIS A 168 -1.65 3.06 11.89
CA HIS A 168 -2.48 2.35 12.85
C HIS A 168 -1.91 2.51 14.25
N ASP A 169 -2.76 2.54 15.27
CA ASP A 169 -2.25 2.23 16.61
C ASP A 169 -1.83 0.75 16.71
N LYS A 170 -1.18 0.40 17.82
CA LYS A 170 -0.64 -0.95 18.00
C LYS A 170 -1.72 -2.04 17.90
N GLU A 171 -2.86 -1.80 18.55
CA GLU A 171 -3.96 -2.75 18.64
C GLU A 171 -4.60 -2.97 17.29
N ALA A 172 -4.90 -1.89 16.56
CA ALA A 172 -5.49 -1.96 15.22
C ALA A 172 -4.53 -2.59 14.20
N LEU A 173 -3.22 -2.32 14.28
CA LEU A 173 -2.22 -2.92 13.39
C LEU A 173 -2.13 -4.44 13.58
N LEU A 174 -2.09 -4.89 14.84
CA LEU A 174 -2.00 -6.30 15.18
C LEU A 174 -3.30 -7.06 14.95
N ALA A 175 -4.45 -6.36 14.92
CA ALA A 175 -5.76 -6.94 14.64
C ALA A 175 -6.02 -7.17 13.14
N LEU A 176 -5.19 -6.62 12.24
CA LEU A 176 -5.31 -6.92 10.81
C LEU A 176 -5.15 -8.43 10.56
N PRO A 177 -5.92 -9.02 9.63
CA PRO A 177 -5.91 -10.46 9.35
C PRO A 177 -4.66 -10.87 8.54
N TRP A 178 -3.47 -10.64 9.15
CA TRP A 178 -2.18 -10.91 8.52
C TRP A 178 -1.98 -12.39 8.19
N LYS A 179 -2.47 -13.30 9.07
CA LYS A 179 -2.31 -14.73 8.87
C LYS A 179 -3.00 -15.19 7.59
N GLU A 180 -4.24 -14.79 7.41
CA GLU A 180 -5.05 -15.10 6.23
C GLU A 180 -4.46 -14.46 4.97
N ALA A 181 -3.92 -13.26 5.08
CA ALA A 181 -3.23 -12.58 3.98
C ALA A 181 -1.96 -13.34 3.56
N PHE A 182 -1.19 -13.87 4.51
CA PHE A 182 0.03 -14.65 4.24
C PHE A 182 -0.29 -16.03 3.65
N GLU A 183 -1.35 -16.69 4.13
CA GLU A 183 -1.87 -17.93 3.55
C GLU A 183 -2.28 -17.70 2.08
N TYR A 184 -3.08 -16.67 1.81
CA TYR A 184 -3.45 -16.29 0.44
C TYR A 184 -2.23 -16.06 -0.46
N LEU A 185 -1.25 -15.27 -0.02
CA LEU A 185 -0.05 -14.98 -0.80
C LEU A 185 0.78 -16.24 -1.06
N THR A 186 0.92 -17.10 -0.06
CA THR A 186 1.68 -18.36 -0.16
C THR A 186 1.03 -19.34 -1.13
N GLU A 187 -0.30 -19.51 -1.07
CA GLU A 187 -1.08 -20.31 -2.01
C GLU A 187 -0.91 -19.82 -3.46
N HIS A 188 -0.73 -18.53 -3.66
CA HIS A 188 -0.47 -17.92 -4.95
C HIS A 188 1.00 -17.82 -5.31
N THR A 189 1.87 -18.57 -4.62
CA THR A 189 3.32 -18.68 -4.87
C THR A 189 4.13 -17.40 -4.65
N PHE A 190 3.59 -16.42 -3.92
CA PHE A 190 4.38 -15.29 -3.44
C PHE A 190 5.36 -15.73 -2.37
N ARG A 191 6.47 -15.01 -2.30
CA ARG A 191 7.56 -15.22 -1.34
C ARG A 191 8.03 -13.88 -0.83
N SER A 192 8.66 -13.87 0.33
CA SER A 192 9.30 -12.68 0.88
C SER A 192 10.70 -13.03 1.40
N ASP A 193 10.81 -13.94 2.37
CA ASP A 193 12.08 -14.35 2.97
C ASP A 193 13.04 -15.11 2.02
N GLN A 194 12.52 -15.74 1.00
CA GLN A 194 13.29 -16.53 0.03
C GLN A 194 13.81 -15.70 -1.15
N THR A 195 13.61 -14.39 -1.10
CA THR A 195 14.12 -13.45 -2.10
C THR A 195 15.37 -12.74 -1.56
N SER A 196 16.17 -12.18 -2.46
CA SER A 196 17.33 -11.37 -2.07
C SER A 196 16.99 -9.91 -1.81
N THR A 197 15.78 -9.47 -2.17
CA THR A 197 15.37 -8.06 -2.20
C THR A 197 14.31 -7.71 -1.17
N CYS A 198 13.38 -8.63 -0.87
CA CYS A 198 12.24 -8.32 -0.01
C CYS A 198 12.62 -7.99 1.44
N GLY A 199 12.12 -6.88 1.92
CA GLY A 199 12.21 -6.38 3.28
C GLY A 199 10.88 -6.35 4.01
N LEU A 200 10.96 -6.17 5.31
CA LEU A 200 9.88 -5.76 6.19
C LEU A 200 10.33 -4.47 6.87
N HIS A 201 9.66 -3.38 6.58
CA HIS A 201 9.96 -2.09 7.19
C HIS A 201 8.82 -1.69 8.12
N MET A 202 9.18 -1.10 9.23
CA MET A 202 8.20 -0.58 10.18
C MET A 202 8.41 0.91 10.36
N HIS A 203 7.35 1.67 10.13
CA HIS A 203 7.28 3.09 10.40
C HIS A 203 6.68 3.34 11.77
N ILE A 204 7.30 4.22 12.53
CA ILE A 204 6.85 4.66 13.85
C ILE A 204 6.65 6.16 13.77
N SER A 205 5.52 6.70 14.22
CA SER A 205 5.32 8.15 14.21
C SER A 205 6.43 8.84 15.01
N ARG A 206 7.05 9.85 14.38
CA ARG A 206 8.18 10.59 14.98
C ARG A 206 7.79 11.27 16.29
N SER A 207 6.52 11.67 16.43
CA SER A 207 5.97 12.26 17.65
C SER A 207 6.13 11.38 18.90
N GLN A 208 6.35 10.08 18.74
CA GLN A 208 6.61 9.17 19.85
C GLN A 208 7.98 9.36 20.50
N PHE A 209 8.91 10.06 19.84
CA PHE A 209 10.29 10.19 20.30
C PHE A 209 10.63 11.62 20.66
N THR A 210 11.33 11.76 21.79
CA THR A 210 12.17 12.92 22.04
C THR A 210 13.47 12.78 21.25
N ARG A 211 14.24 13.87 21.13
CA ARG A 211 15.58 13.86 20.53
C ARG A 211 16.48 12.80 21.21
N GLU A 212 16.46 12.76 22.54
CA GLU A 212 17.19 11.80 23.36
C GLU A 212 16.76 10.35 23.13
N SER A 213 15.45 10.06 23.20
CA SER A 213 14.97 8.67 23.05
C SER A 213 15.19 8.13 21.63
N LEU A 214 15.17 9.00 20.60
CA LEU A 214 15.52 8.60 19.25
C LEU A 214 17.02 8.24 19.14
N ALA A 215 17.89 9.01 19.76
CA ALA A 215 19.33 8.73 19.80
C ALA A 215 19.61 7.43 20.55
N LYS A 216 18.96 7.21 21.71
CA LYS A 216 19.05 5.96 22.48
C LYS A 216 18.63 4.74 21.63
N MET A 217 17.49 4.82 20.95
CA MET A 217 17.03 3.75 20.07
C MET A 217 18.04 3.47 18.95
N THR A 218 18.57 4.52 18.30
CA THR A 218 19.56 4.37 17.22
C THR A 218 20.83 3.72 17.73
N TYR A 219 21.31 4.12 18.91
CA TYR A 219 22.48 3.50 19.56
C TYR A 219 22.24 2.02 19.85
N PHE A 220 21.07 1.63 20.37
CA PHE A 220 20.74 0.24 20.62
C PHE A 220 20.85 -0.61 19.36
N TYR A 221 20.32 -0.13 18.23
CA TYR A 221 20.39 -0.85 16.95
C TYR A 221 21.84 -0.95 16.43
N ASP A 222 22.64 0.07 16.63
CA ASP A 222 24.05 0.07 16.22
C ASP A 222 24.92 -0.85 17.09
N LYS A 223 24.81 -0.71 18.40
CA LYS A 223 25.55 -1.54 19.36
C LYS A 223 25.27 -3.02 19.22
N ASN A 224 24.00 -3.38 19.00
CA ASN A 224 23.56 -4.78 18.89
C ASN A 224 23.42 -5.21 17.42
N TYR A 225 24.05 -4.54 16.47
CA TYR A 225 23.77 -4.69 15.04
C TYR A 225 23.94 -6.13 14.54
N ASP A 226 25.02 -6.82 14.88
CA ASP A 226 25.29 -8.18 14.45
C ASP A 226 24.26 -9.18 15.04
N THR A 227 23.89 -9.02 16.30
CA THR A 227 22.85 -9.80 16.95
C THR A 227 21.49 -9.57 16.28
N ILE A 228 21.18 -8.31 15.96
CA ILE A 228 19.92 -7.93 15.30
C ILE A 228 19.88 -8.42 13.85
N ILE A 229 20.99 -8.43 13.11
CA ILE A 229 21.09 -9.06 11.79
C ILE A 229 20.66 -10.53 11.86
N ASN A 230 21.16 -11.28 12.85
CA ASN A 230 20.80 -12.68 13.06
C ASN A 230 19.31 -12.83 13.42
N PHE A 231 18.80 -12.02 14.36
CA PHE A 231 17.38 -11.97 14.70
C PHE A 231 16.52 -11.69 13.45
N ALA A 232 16.88 -10.68 12.66
CA ALA A 232 16.21 -10.23 11.45
C ALA A 232 16.35 -11.19 10.25
N ARG A 233 17.15 -12.25 10.37
CA ARG A 233 17.44 -13.24 9.30
C ARG A 233 18.09 -12.65 8.06
N ARG A 234 18.77 -11.54 8.19
CA ARG A 234 19.55 -10.96 7.08
C ARG A 234 20.95 -11.56 7.04
N THR A 235 21.54 -11.61 5.85
CA THR A 235 22.97 -11.82 5.71
C THR A 235 23.71 -10.51 5.92
N PRO A 236 24.97 -10.52 6.40
CA PRO A 236 25.76 -9.29 6.56
C PRO A 236 25.82 -8.45 5.28
N SER A 237 25.99 -9.08 4.12
CA SER A 237 26.01 -8.38 2.82
C SER A 237 24.67 -7.72 2.47
N SER A 238 23.54 -8.36 2.76
CA SER A 238 22.22 -7.79 2.57
C SER A 238 21.96 -6.64 3.54
N ALA A 239 22.37 -6.78 4.78
CA ALA A 239 22.24 -5.73 5.79
C ALA A 239 23.10 -4.49 5.43
N ALA A 240 24.36 -4.69 5.05
CA ALA A 240 25.27 -3.62 4.61
C ALA A 240 24.74 -2.86 3.36
N ARG A 241 23.94 -3.51 2.52
CA ARG A 241 23.35 -2.89 1.35
C ARG A 241 22.07 -2.10 1.64
N TRP A 242 21.18 -2.63 2.48
CA TRP A 242 19.80 -2.17 2.60
C TRP A 242 19.41 -1.61 3.97
N ALA A 243 20.23 -1.87 5.00
CA ALA A 243 19.94 -1.52 6.38
C ALA A 243 21.22 -1.45 7.23
N ARG A 244 22.20 -0.66 6.78
CA ARG A 244 23.52 -0.58 7.43
C ARG A 244 23.45 0.12 8.79
N SER A 245 24.44 -0.18 9.65
CA SER A 245 24.72 0.56 10.87
C SER A 245 25.22 1.97 10.54
N TYR A 246 25.07 2.89 11.50
CA TYR A 246 25.79 4.18 11.48
C TYR A 246 27.20 4.06 12.04
N TYR A 247 27.52 2.93 12.72
CA TYR A 247 28.80 2.68 13.39
C TYR A 247 29.09 3.68 14.51
N PHE A 248 28.10 3.90 15.38
CA PHE A 248 28.27 4.71 16.58
C PHE A 248 28.94 3.90 17.70
N ASP A 249 30.25 3.90 17.73
CA ASP A 249 31.00 3.34 18.83
C ASP A 249 31.12 4.34 19.98
N LYS A 250 31.07 3.87 21.21
CA LYS A 250 31.33 4.65 22.40
C LYS A 250 32.85 4.89 22.52
N HIS A 251 33.26 6.15 22.67
CA HIS A 251 34.66 6.49 22.80
C HIS A 251 35.18 6.19 24.23
N ASP A 252 36.49 6.01 24.40
CA ASP A 252 37.08 5.82 25.70
C ASP A 252 36.68 6.96 26.65
N ASN A 253 36.15 6.60 27.82
CA ASN A 253 35.65 7.51 28.86
C ASN A 253 34.44 8.36 28.47
N GLU A 254 33.78 8.13 27.32
CA GLU A 254 32.52 8.76 26.96
C GLU A 254 31.38 8.27 27.85
N THR A 255 30.67 9.18 28.48
CA THR A 255 29.48 8.86 29.28
C THR A 255 28.28 8.60 28.37
N ASP A 256 27.25 7.93 28.91
CA ASP A 256 25.99 7.68 28.19
C ASP A 256 25.35 8.97 27.68
N SER A 257 25.41 10.04 28.48
CA SER A 257 24.88 11.35 28.08
C SER A 257 25.63 11.96 26.91
N GLU A 258 26.96 11.83 26.88
CA GLU A 258 27.80 12.37 25.82
C GLU A 258 27.59 11.64 24.49
N ILE A 259 27.57 10.30 24.49
CA ILE A 259 27.31 9.56 23.26
C ILE A 259 25.90 9.85 22.73
N ILE A 260 24.89 9.92 23.60
CA ILE A 260 23.52 10.21 23.18
C ILE A 260 23.41 11.62 22.59
N GLU A 261 24.04 12.63 23.17
CA GLU A 261 24.04 13.98 22.61
C GLU A 261 24.78 14.03 21.25
N ARG A 262 25.88 13.31 21.10
CA ARG A 262 26.63 13.19 19.84
C ARG A 262 25.78 12.55 18.75
N ILE A 263 25.10 11.45 19.06
CA ILE A 263 24.20 10.77 18.12
C ILE A 263 23.03 11.68 17.77
N ALA A 264 22.40 12.31 18.76
CA ALA A 264 21.26 13.19 18.53
C ALA A 264 21.63 14.36 17.60
N THR A 265 22.80 14.97 17.80
CA THR A 265 23.31 16.05 16.95
C THR A 265 23.52 15.56 15.51
N TYR A 266 24.11 14.38 15.34
CA TYR A 266 24.29 13.77 14.01
C TYR A 266 22.95 13.49 13.31
N LEU A 267 21.96 12.95 14.02
CA LEU A 267 20.64 12.69 13.45
C LEU A 267 19.88 13.96 13.06
N ASP A 268 20.04 15.05 13.82
CA ASP A 268 19.49 16.36 13.47
C ASP A 268 20.14 16.92 12.18
N GLU A 269 21.47 16.79 12.04
CA GLU A 269 22.18 17.19 10.83
C GLU A 269 21.77 16.39 9.61
N LEU A 270 21.56 15.07 9.75
CA LEU A 270 21.04 14.22 8.67
C LEU A 270 19.67 14.69 8.19
N GLN A 271 18.79 15.06 9.10
CA GLN A 271 17.44 15.51 8.77
C GLN A 271 17.43 16.87 8.06
N LEU A 272 18.38 17.76 8.39
CA LEU A 272 18.51 19.07 7.74
C LEU A 272 19.10 18.98 6.33
N ASN A 273 19.93 17.98 6.05
CA ASN A 273 20.68 17.81 4.82
C ASN A 273 20.04 16.85 3.80
N ASP A 274 18.72 16.80 3.74
CA ASP A 274 17.82 15.91 2.99
C ASP A 274 18.25 15.47 1.57
N ARG A 275 19.06 16.27 0.87
CA ARG A 275 19.34 16.07 -0.57
C ARG A 275 20.43 15.04 -0.91
N HIS A 276 21.20 14.57 0.07
CA HIS A 276 22.35 13.68 -0.15
C HIS A 276 22.44 12.50 0.82
N VAL A 277 21.45 12.32 1.70
CA VAL A 277 21.49 11.32 2.75
C VAL A 277 20.95 10.00 2.24
N ASP A 278 21.74 8.97 2.48
CA ASP A 278 21.39 7.61 2.16
C ASP A 278 20.34 7.04 3.14
N ARG A 279 19.17 6.72 2.62
CA ARG A 279 18.05 6.13 3.38
C ARG A 279 18.27 4.69 3.84
N TYR A 280 19.36 4.06 3.43
CA TYR A 280 19.61 2.63 3.65
C TYR A 280 20.29 2.31 4.98
N HIS A 281 19.98 3.06 6.04
CA HIS A 281 20.36 2.73 7.41
C HIS A 281 19.29 1.90 8.11
N CYS A 282 19.69 1.08 9.11
CA CYS A 282 18.77 0.22 9.86
C CYS A 282 17.69 1.03 10.59
N VAL A 283 18.03 2.22 11.08
CA VAL A 283 17.12 3.24 11.61
C VAL A 283 17.18 4.44 10.66
N ASN A 284 16.20 4.57 9.78
CA ASN A 284 16.13 5.69 8.84
C ASN A 284 15.32 6.85 9.45
N VAL A 285 15.98 7.98 9.65
CA VAL A 285 15.41 9.19 10.29
C VAL A 285 15.08 10.31 9.31
N ILE A 286 15.26 10.10 8.01
CA ILE A 286 15.15 11.17 6.99
C ILE A 286 13.70 11.64 6.82
N LYS A 287 12.72 10.73 6.92
CA LYS A 287 11.30 11.09 6.78
C LYS A 287 10.86 12.03 7.90
N THR A 288 10.14 13.09 7.55
CA THR A 288 9.74 14.15 8.51
C THR A 288 8.79 13.62 9.59
N ASN A 289 7.85 12.76 9.22
CA ASN A 289 6.74 12.35 10.09
C ASN A 289 6.95 10.97 10.73
N THR A 290 7.90 10.19 10.26
CA THR A 290 8.13 8.82 10.74
C THR A 290 9.61 8.50 10.91
N ILE A 291 9.88 7.56 11.81
CA ILE A 291 11.15 6.84 11.90
C ILE A 291 10.89 5.47 11.27
N GLU A 292 11.75 5.04 10.35
CA GLU A 292 11.61 3.78 9.64
C GLU A 292 12.69 2.78 10.10
N ILE A 293 12.26 1.64 10.63
CA ILE A 293 13.15 0.53 10.97
C ILE A 293 13.20 -0.43 9.79
N ARG A 294 14.38 -0.60 9.17
CA ARG A 294 14.57 -1.32 7.90
C ARG A 294 15.31 -2.65 8.02
N ILE A 295 15.77 -3.00 9.21
CA ILE A 295 16.66 -4.13 9.40
C ILE A 295 15.99 -5.51 9.15
N MET A 296 14.67 -5.62 9.30
CA MET A 296 13.98 -6.90 9.20
C MET A 296 13.93 -7.40 7.75
N LYS A 297 14.21 -8.68 7.56
CA LYS A 297 13.96 -9.35 6.27
C LYS A 297 12.48 -9.60 6.10
N GLY A 298 11.96 -9.44 4.90
CA GLY A 298 10.58 -9.74 4.60
C GLY A 298 10.21 -11.19 4.94
N THR A 299 8.96 -11.43 5.32
CA THR A 299 8.49 -12.77 5.71
C THR A 299 6.99 -12.93 5.49
N LEU A 300 6.57 -14.13 5.10
CA LEU A 300 5.18 -14.58 5.10
C LEU A 300 4.93 -15.63 6.22
N ASN A 301 5.92 -15.84 7.10
CA ASN A 301 5.71 -16.62 8.33
C ASN A 301 5.12 -15.69 9.40
N TYR A 302 3.91 -16.01 9.85
CA TYR A 302 3.14 -15.17 10.76
C TYR A 302 3.83 -14.96 12.12
N GLU A 303 4.41 -16.01 12.70
CA GLU A 303 5.12 -15.94 13.99
C GLU A 303 6.36 -15.04 13.88
N THR A 304 7.14 -15.19 12.82
CA THR A 304 8.31 -14.36 12.55
C THR A 304 7.93 -12.89 12.34
N PHE A 305 6.83 -12.65 11.64
CA PHE A 305 6.31 -11.31 11.42
C PHE A 305 5.91 -10.66 12.74
N LEU A 306 5.12 -11.33 13.57
CA LEU A 306 4.71 -10.82 14.87
C LEU A 306 5.90 -10.59 15.81
N ALA A 307 6.87 -11.50 15.84
CA ALA A 307 8.08 -11.34 16.65
C ALA A 307 8.88 -10.10 16.20
N SER A 308 8.97 -9.84 14.88
CA SER A 308 9.63 -8.65 14.34
C SER A 308 8.92 -7.36 14.76
N LEU A 309 7.60 -7.31 14.68
CA LEU A 309 6.83 -6.13 15.09
C LEU A 309 6.94 -5.88 16.61
N ASP A 310 6.77 -6.95 17.41
CA ASP A 310 6.83 -6.85 18.87
C ASP A 310 8.21 -6.38 19.33
N PHE A 311 9.28 -6.91 18.75
CA PHE A 311 10.66 -6.47 19.01
C PHE A 311 10.83 -4.98 18.74
N ILE A 312 10.46 -4.52 17.54
CA ILE A 312 10.62 -3.12 17.16
C ILE A 312 9.81 -2.18 18.07
N MET A 313 8.54 -2.53 18.34
CA MET A 313 7.67 -1.73 19.21
C MET A 313 8.18 -1.67 20.65
N THR A 314 8.73 -2.78 21.15
CA THR A 314 9.28 -2.86 22.51
C THR A 314 10.52 -2.00 22.65
N ILE A 315 11.47 -2.07 21.70
CA ILE A 315 12.65 -1.21 21.71
C ILE A 315 12.27 0.27 21.61
N ALA A 316 11.34 0.63 20.72
CA ALA A 316 10.86 2.00 20.59
C ALA A 316 10.20 2.54 21.88
N LYS A 317 9.45 1.70 22.58
CA LYS A 317 8.87 2.02 23.88
C LYS A 317 9.93 2.21 24.95
N ASN A 318 10.87 1.25 25.07
CA ASN A 318 11.87 1.24 26.13
C ASN A 318 12.94 2.32 25.95
N ALA A 319 13.20 2.77 24.73
CA ALA A 319 14.07 3.93 24.45
C ALA A 319 13.71 5.20 25.25
N LYS A 320 12.45 5.32 25.69
CA LYS A 320 11.96 6.45 26.49
C LYS A 320 12.33 6.34 27.96
N THR A 321 12.61 5.16 28.48
CA THR A 321 12.76 4.87 29.91
C THR A 321 14.07 4.22 30.30
N VAL A 322 14.82 3.68 29.33
CA VAL A 322 16.12 3.03 29.59
C VAL A 322 17.11 4.05 30.18
N THR A 323 17.79 3.62 31.24
CA THR A 323 18.78 4.42 32.00
C THR A 323 20.20 3.93 31.85
N ASP A 324 20.38 2.66 31.55
CA ASP A 324 21.68 2.03 31.26
C ASP A 324 21.65 1.53 29.81
N LEU A 325 22.44 2.18 28.95
CA LEU A 325 22.48 1.87 27.51
C LEU A 325 23.07 0.49 27.22
N ASP A 326 23.86 -0.02 28.15
CA ASP A 326 24.58 -1.28 28.02
C ASP A 326 23.80 -2.48 28.58
N ASP A 327 22.75 -2.25 29.34
CA ASP A 327 21.88 -3.30 29.89
C ASP A 327 20.77 -3.71 28.90
N ASN A 328 21.03 -4.77 28.13
CA ASN A 328 20.04 -5.32 27.21
C ASN A 328 18.75 -5.81 27.90
N THR A 329 18.79 -6.09 29.20
CA THR A 329 17.57 -6.50 29.95
C THR A 329 16.55 -5.38 29.99
N GLN A 330 16.99 -4.12 30.18
CA GLN A 330 16.10 -2.96 30.15
C GLN A 330 15.49 -2.76 28.76
N TRP A 331 16.28 -2.95 27.70
CA TRP A 331 15.82 -2.80 26.32
C TRP A 331 14.77 -3.84 25.92
N LEU A 332 14.93 -5.08 26.40
CA LEU A 332 14.09 -6.22 26.00
C LEU A 332 12.94 -6.48 26.99
N GLN A 333 12.80 -5.65 28.02
CA GLN A 333 11.74 -5.78 29.00
C GLN A 333 10.36 -5.61 28.37
N GLY A 334 9.45 -6.55 28.60
CA GLY A 334 8.07 -6.51 28.13
C GLY A 334 7.85 -7.09 26.73
N LEU A 335 8.85 -7.77 26.16
CA LEU A 335 8.65 -8.64 25.01
C LEU A 335 7.64 -9.74 25.33
N LYS A 336 6.86 -10.12 24.32
CA LYS A 336 5.92 -11.25 24.44
C LYS A 336 6.66 -12.59 24.55
N PRO A 337 6.09 -13.60 25.24
CA PRO A 337 6.69 -14.91 25.36
C PRO A 337 7.08 -15.54 24.02
N GLU A 338 6.25 -15.39 23.00
CA GLU A 338 6.48 -15.92 21.66
C GLU A 338 7.68 -15.24 20.97
N THR A 339 7.89 -13.95 21.25
CA THR A 339 9.06 -13.21 20.76
C THR A 339 10.33 -13.65 21.47
N ILE A 340 10.26 -13.87 22.78
CA ILE A 340 11.39 -14.42 23.56
C ILE A 340 11.77 -15.82 23.05
N GLU A 341 10.80 -16.69 22.82
CA GLU A 341 11.02 -18.00 22.20
C GLU A 341 11.69 -17.91 20.83
N TYR A 342 11.26 -16.95 20.01
CA TYR A 342 11.87 -16.70 18.70
C TYR A 342 13.33 -16.23 18.85
N ILE A 343 13.63 -15.33 19.82
CA ILE A 343 14.98 -14.85 20.13
C ILE A 343 15.87 -16.01 20.54
N LYS A 344 15.42 -16.89 21.46
CA LYS A 344 16.13 -18.08 21.91
C LYS A 344 16.44 -19.03 20.75
N LYS A 345 15.45 -19.36 19.92
CA LYS A 345 15.64 -20.19 18.72
C LYS A 345 16.66 -19.63 17.74
N ARG A 346 16.88 -18.31 17.76
CA ARG A 346 17.86 -17.61 16.92
C ARG A 346 19.22 -17.44 17.62
N HIS A 347 19.38 -17.87 18.85
CA HIS A 347 20.56 -17.63 19.67
C HIS A 347 20.98 -16.16 19.71
N CYS A 348 19.99 -15.27 19.86
CA CYS A 348 20.18 -13.83 19.97
C CYS A 348 20.04 -13.41 21.42
N PHE A 349 20.75 -12.35 21.84
CA PHE A 349 20.68 -11.81 23.19
C PHE A 349 20.83 -12.88 24.29
N THR A 350 21.82 -13.74 24.11
CA THR A 350 22.10 -14.86 25.06
C THR A 350 22.57 -14.38 26.43
N ASP A 351 23.04 -13.15 26.53
CA ASP A 351 23.33 -12.44 27.77
C ASP A 351 22.06 -12.15 28.61
N VAL A 352 20.89 -12.09 27.97
CA VAL A 352 19.60 -11.82 28.62
C VAL A 352 18.75 -13.10 28.73
N PHE A 353 18.75 -13.91 27.67
CA PHE A 353 17.88 -15.09 27.55
C PHE A 353 18.68 -16.39 27.45
N ASN A 354 19.59 -16.62 28.40
CA ASN A 354 20.22 -17.91 28.48
C ASN A 354 19.17 -19.01 28.73
N ASP A 355 19.24 -20.08 27.96
CA ASP A 355 18.66 -21.32 28.39
C ASP A 355 19.50 -21.73 29.65
N GLU A 356 18.88 -21.72 30.81
CA GLU A 356 19.39 -22.53 31.89
C GLU A 356 19.36 -23.97 31.35
N GLU A 357 20.48 -24.43 30.79
CA GLU A 357 20.71 -25.84 30.62
C GLU A 357 20.55 -26.43 32.03
N GLY A 358 19.39 -27.09 32.22
CA GLY A 358 19.10 -27.79 33.44
C GLY A 358 20.31 -28.68 33.80
N GLY A 359 21.01 -28.28 34.81
CA GLY A 359 21.85 -29.19 35.52
C GLY A 359 20.97 -30.29 36.10
N GLU A 360 21.09 -31.46 35.55
CA GLU A 360 21.26 -32.72 36.27
C GLU A 360 21.49 -33.86 35.27
#